data_546e75891b94ed60e6762e6aac681cdc
#
_entry.id   546e75891b94ed60e6762e6aac681cdc
#
_cell.length_a   1.000
_cell.length_b   1.000
_cell.length_c   1.000
_cell.angle_alpha   90.00
_cell.angle_beta   90.00
_cell.angle_gamma   90.00
#
_symmetry.space_group_name_H-M   'P 1'
#
loop_
_entity.id
_entity.type
_entity.pdbx_description
1 polymer ?
#
loop_
_entity_poly.entity_id
_entity_poly.type
_entity_poly.pdbx_seq_one_letter_code
_entity_poly.pdbx_strand_id
1 'polypeptide(L)'
;MPVVVLCGGKGTRLSEYTEQIPKPLIDVAGKPILLHIMEMYSYYGYNNFILCLGYKGEKIKEYFKNNDSFKIEFVDTGINSNKAERIMKIKNYIKEDDFFVTYGDDLSDVNINTLLKFHLENKKIVTLTAIDLVSSFGILEVNKKNDVVKFQEKPKLNYLMNGGFYVFNKRIFDYIKKGYDLEKETFEDLANAKLIAAFYHKGFWKSMNTLKDVIELNEMFANGKIPWIKK
;
A
#
# COMPACT_ATOMS: atom_id res chain seq x y z
N MET A 1 -9.45 7.28 14.18
CA MET A 1 -9.59 6.82 12.77
C MET A 1 -8.75 5.58 12.59
N PRO A 2 -9.30 4.46 12.11
CA PRO A 2 -8.56 3.20 11.97
C PRO A 2 -7.69 3.18 10.71
N VAL A 3 -6.66 2.33 10.75
CA VAL A 3 -5.78 2.02 9.63
C VAL A 3 -6.01 0.57 9.23
N VAL A 4 -6.55 0.36 8.05
CA VAL A 4 -6.75 -0.97 7.47
C VAL A 4 -5.51 -1.35 6.68
N VAL A 5 -4.92 -2.51 7.02
CA VAL A 5 -3.75 -3.02 6.31
C VAL A 5 -4.09 -4.32 5.60
N LEU A 6 -3.90 -4.35 4.29
CA LEU A 6 -4.15 -5.52 3.45
C LEU A 6 -2.97 -6.50 3.52
N CYS A 7 -3.07 -7.50 4.39
CA CYS A 7 -1.98 -8.45 4.72
C CYS A 7 -2.22 -9.88 4.21
N GLY A 8 -3.32 -10.15 3.48
CA GLY A 8 -3.78 -11.51 3.21
C GLY A 8 -3.28 -12.14 1.90
N GLY A 9 -2.44 -11.46 1.13
CA GLY A 9 -1.93 -11.94 -0.15
C GLY A 9 -0.89 -13.06 -0.03
N LYS A 10 -0.81 -13.93 -1.06
CA LYS A 10 0.15 -15.07 -1.09
C LYS A 10 1.61 -14.64 -1.30
N GLY A 11 1.86 -13.47 -1.87
CA GLY A 11 3.22 -12.95 -2.11
C GLY A 11 4.04 -13.80 -3.10
N THR A 12 3.42 -14.39 -4.10
CA THR A 12 4.03 -15.39 -5.01
C THR A 12 5.29 -14.93 -5.75
N ARG A 13 5.49 -13.63 -5.91
CA ARG A 13 6.72 -13.06 -6.50
C ARG A 13 7.94 -13.10 -5.57
N LEU A 14 7.73 -13.47 -4.30
CA LEU A 14 8.74 -13.65 -3.26
C LEU A 14 8.65 -15.06 -2.66
N SER A 15 8.42 -16.10 -3.50
CA SER A 15 8.21 -17.49 -3.08
C SER A 15 9.29 -18.01 -2.13
N GLU A 16 10.56 -17.66 -2.36
CA GLU A 16 11.70 -18.03 -1.51
C GLU A 16 11.48 -17.68 -0.02
N TYR A 17 10.78 -16.60 0.28
CA TYR A 17 10.42 -16.20 1.64
C TYR A 17 9.00 -16.64 2.01
N THR A 18 8.04 -16.49 1.07
CA THR A 18 6.63 -16.66 1.40
C THR A 18 6.19 -18.12 1.53
N GLU A 19 7.03 -19.07 1.13
CA GLU A 19 6.88 -20.48 1.51
C GLU A 19 6.99 -20.69 3.03
N GLN A 20 7.72 -19.85 3.74
CA GLN A 20 7.91 -19.97 5.20
C GLN A 20 7.10 -18.95 5.98
N ILE A 21 7.14 -17.67 5.60
CA ILE A 21 6.52 -16.56 6.31
C ILE A 21 5.62 -15.74 5.36
N PRO A 22 4.53 -15.10 5.84
CA PRO A 22 3.74 -14.19 5.00
C PRO A 22 4.56 -12.95 4.64
N LYS A 23 4.36 -12.40 3.44
CA LYS A 23 5.09 -11.24 2.91
C LYS A 23 5.20 -10.06 3.90
N PRO A 24 4.14 -9.68 4.65
CA PRO A 24 4.21 -8.61 5.64
C PRO A 24 5.19 -8.85 6.80
N LEU A 25 5.60 -10.10 7.04
CA LEU A 25 6.59 -10.45 8.06
C LEU A 25 8.02 -10.60 7.53
N ILE A 26 8.28 -10.34 6.25
CA ILE A 26 9.65 -10.31 5.72
C ILE A 26 10.41 -9.17 6.39
N ASP A 27 11.62 -9.50 6.86
CA ASP A 27 12.49 -8.55 7.56
C ASP A 27 13.05 -7.49 6.60
N VAL A 28 12.93 -6.26 7.03
CA VAL A 28 13.58 -5.09 6.43
C VAL A 28 14.18 -4.29 7.58
N ALA A 29 15.48 -4.06 7.56
CA ALA A 29 16.14 -3.24 8.56
C ALA A 29 15.97 -3.78 10.01
N GLY A 30 15.99 -5.11 10.18
CA GLY A 30 15.94 -5.78 11.47
C GLY A 30 14.55 -5.98 12.06
N LYS A 31 13.48 -5.69 11.31
CA LYS A 31 12.08 -5.94 11.72
C LYS A 31 11.15 -6.11 10.53
N PRO A 32 9.96 -6.75 10.70
CA PRO A 32 8.99 -6.92 9.62
C PRO A 32 8.58 -5.62 8.93
N ILE A 33 8.44 -5.66 7.60
CA ILE A 33 7.98 -4.50 6.83
C ILE A 33 6.61 -3.97 7.33
N LEU A 34 5.73 -4.85 7.77
CA LEU A 34 4.45 -4.47 8.39
C LEU A 34 4.63 -3.58 9.62
N LEU A 35 5.64 -3.88 10.46
CA LEU A 35 5.91 -3.08 11.66
C LEU A 35 6.38 -1.67 11.29
N HIS A 36 7.21 -1.51 10.26
CA HIS A 36 7.58 -0.18 9.76
C HIS A 36 6.37 0.63 9.31
N ILE A 37 5.42 -0.01 8.59
CA ILE A 37 4.20 0.63 8.14
C ILE A 37 3.35 1.08 9.36
N MET A 38 3.18 0.22 10.34
CA MET A 38 2.39 0.54 11.53
C MET A 38 3.04 1.65 12.35
N GLU A 39 4.36 1.64 12.55
CA GLU A 39 5.10 2.70 13.22
C GLU A 39 5.00 4.05 12.48
N MET A 40 5.00 4.04 11.14
CA MET A 40 4.80 5.26 10.36
C MET A 40 3.42 5.89 10.65
N TYR A 41 2.35 5.11 10.67
CA TYR A 41 1.02 5.63 11.04
C TYR A 41 0.97 6.07 12.52
N SER A 42 1.60 5.30 13.41
CA SER A 42 1.69 5.59 14.84
C SER A 42 2.39 6.93 15.11
N TYR A 43 3.45 7.27 14.36
CA TYR A 43 4.12 8.55 14.45
C TYR A 43 3.16 9.75 14.25
N TYR A 44 2.12 9.57 13.42
CA TYR A 44 1.06 10.56 13.20
C TYR A 44 -0.11 10.43 14.17
N GLY A 45 -0.03 9.54 15.17
CA GLY A 45 -1.07 9.34 16.19
C GLY A 45 -2.14 8.31 15.84
N TYR A 46 -1.98 7.54 14.75
CA TYR A 46 -2.94 6.51 14.33
C TYR A 46 -2.49 5.14 14.78
N ASN A 47 -2.95 4.70 15.95
CA ASN A 47 -2.56 3.45 16.64
C ASN A 47 -3.62 2.35 16.61
N ASN A 48 -4.73 2.54 15.89
CA ASN A 48 -5.81 1.57 15.77
C ASN A 48 -5.74 0.89 14.40
N PHE A 49 -5.36 -0.37 14.37
CA PHE A 49 -5.12 -1.13 13.14
C PHE A 49 -6.15 -2.24 12.95
N ILE A 50 -6.61 -2.43 11.72
CA ILE A 50 -7.39 -3.57 11.28
C ILE A 50 -6.54 -4.33 10.25
N LEU A 51 -6.01 -5.49 10.64
CA LEU A 51 -5.18 -6.31 9.77
C LEU A 51 -6.05 -7.32 9.03
N CYS A 52 -6.20 -7.13 7.72
CA CYS A 52 -6.94 -8.04 6.83
C CYS A 52 -6.09 -9.26 6.51
N LEU A 53 -6.29 -10.33 7.28
CA LEU A 53 -5.50 -11.55 7.18
C LEU A 53 -6.00 -12.49 6.07
N GLY A 54 -5.14 -13.41 5.66
CA GLY A 54 -5.41 -14.46 4.70
C GLY A 54 -4.28 -15.50 4.72
N TYR A 55 -3.45 -15.53 3.70
CA TYR A 55 -2.33 -16.48 3.65
C TYR A 55 -1.39 -16.35 4.85
N LYS A 56 -1.23 -17.44 5.60
CA LYS A 56 -0.41 -17.50 6.84
C LYS A 56 -0.71 -16.39 7.87
N GLY A 57 -1.98 -15.99 7.96
CA GLY A 57 -2.41 -14.94 8.89
C GLY A 57 -2.16 -15.28 10.36
N GLU A 58 -2.12 -16.57 10.72
CA GLU A 58 -1.77 -17.05 12.06
C GLU A 58 -0.35 -16.63 12.49
N LYS A 59 0.60 -16.57 11.55
CA LYS A 59 1.96 -16.11 11.84
C LYS A 59 2.00 -14.61 12.16
N ILE A 60 1.13 -13.82 11.50
CA ILE A 60 1.00 -12.39 11.83
C ILE A 60 0.40 -12.23 13.22
N LYS A 61 -0.65 -12.99 13.57
CA LYS A 61 -1.23 -12.99 14.94
C LYS A 61 -0.18 -13.36 15.97
N GLU A 62 0.60 -14.41 15.71
CA GLU A 62 1.65 -14.88 16.63
C GLU A 62 2.73 -13.83 16.83
N TYR A 63 3.16 -13.14 15.78
CA TYR A 63 4.15 -12.07 15.87
C TYR A 63 3.68 -10.93 16.78
N PHE A 64 2.41 -10.55 16.70
CA PHE A 64 1.84 -9.44 17.46
C PHE A 64 1.16 -9.86 18.77
N LYS A 65 1.22 -11.12 19.22
CA LYS A 65 0.50 -11.60 20.40
C LYS A 65 0.86 -10.87 21.71
N ASN A 66 2.11 -10.42 21.82
CA ASN A 66 2.62 -9.69 23.00
C ASN A 66 2.79 -8.18 22.70
N ASN A 67 2.07 -7.67 21.70
CA ASN A 67 2.18 -6.26 21.34
C ASN A 67 1.27 -5.40 22.23
N ASP A 68 1.87 -4.44 22.91
CA ASP A 68 1.18 -3.45 23.74
C ASP A 68 1.18 -2.03 23.13
N SER A 69 1.88 -1.85 22.00
CA SER A 69 2.09 -0.53 21.38
C SER A 69 0.93 -0.11 20.47
N PHE A 70 0.18 -1.09 19.93
CA PHE A 70 -0.89 -0.84 18.97
C PHE A 70 -2.18 -1.53 19.39
N LYS A 71 -3.31 -0.90 19.11
CA LYS A 71 -4.61 -1.57 19.16
C LYS A 71 -4.83 -2.28 17.83
N ILE A 72 -4.83 -3.62 17.85
CA ILE A 72 -4.93 -4.43 16.62
C ILE A 72 -6.19 -5.28 16.63
N GLU A 73 -6.99 -5.14 15.57
CA GLU A 73 -8.09 -6.04 15.22
C GLU A 73 -7.63 -6.97 14.10
N PHE A 74 -7.60 -8.28 14.34
CA PHE A 74 -7.23 -9.29 13.36
C PHE A 74 -8.49 -9.85 12.68
N VAL A 75 -8.70 -9.52 11.41
CA VAL A 75 -9.85 -10.00 10.66
C VAL A 75 -9.41 -11.02 9.63
N ASP A 76 -9.83 -12.28 9.78
CA ASP A 76 -9.63 -13.28 8.73
C ASP A 76 -10.54 -12.96 7.55
N THR A 77 -9.93 -12.46 6.49
CA THR A 77 -10.63 -12.11 5.25
C THR A 77 -10.60 -13.22 4.21
N GLY A 78 -9.97 -14.35 4.52
CA GLY A 78 -9.87 -15.54 3.67
C GLY A 78 -8.70 -15.50 2.68
N ILE A 79 -8.13 -16.67 2.41
CA ILE A 79 -6.92 -16.82 1.58
C ILE A 79 -7.14 -16.44 0.11
N ASN A 80 -8.34 -16.65 -0.41
CA ASN A 80 -8.67 -16.46 -1.83
C ASN A 80 -9.38 -15.12 -2.11
N SER A 81 -9.62 -14.31 -1.09
CA SER A 81 -10.26 -13.00 -1.28
C SER A 81 -9.35 -12.05 -2.04
N ASN A 82 -9.91 -11.35 -3.02
CA ASN A 82 -9.28 -10.21 -3.65
C ASN A 82 -9.33 -8.97 -2.71
N LYS A 83 -8.76 -7.84 -3.13
CA LYS A 83 -8.65 -6.64 -2.29
C LYS A 83 -10.00 -6.02 -1.96
N ALA A 84 -10.92 -5.96 -2.93
CA ALA A 84 -12.27 -5.45 -2.72
C ALA A 84 -13.05 -6.32 -1.71
N GLU A 85 -12.98 -7.64 -1.84
CA GLU A 85 -13.61 -8.56 -0.90
C GLU A 85 -13.07 -8.42 0.53
N ARG A 86 -11.75 -8.19 0.68
CA ARG A 86 -11.14 -7.92 1.99
C ARG A 86 -11.72 -6.64 2.61
N ILE A 87 -11.81 -5.58 1.84
CA ILE A 87 -12.44 -4.32 2.28
C ILE A 87 -13.91 -4.55 2.67
N MET A 88 -14.68 -5.29 1.89
CA MET A 88 -16.08 -5.58 2.24
C MET A 88 -16.22 -6.35 3.57
N LYS A 89 -15.31 -7.29 3.84
CA LYS A 89 -15.36 -8.11 5.07
C LYS A 89 -15.06 -7.33 6.34
N ILE A 90 -14.43 -6.15 6.23
CA ILE A 90 -14.15 -5.30 7.40
C ILE A 90 -15.20 -4.20 7.60
N LYS A 91 -16.26 -4.15 6.79
CA LYS A 91 -17.29 -3.12 6.85
C LYS A 91 -17.83 -2.91 8.28
N ASN A 92 -18.11 -3.98 9.01
CA ASN A 92 -18.67 -3.91 10.36
C ASN A 92 -17.67 -3.44 11.43
N TYR A 93 -16.38 -3.41 11.12
CA TYR A 93 -15.32 -2.93 12.00
C TYR A 93 -15.07 -1.42 11.83
N ILE A 94 -15.53 -0.81 10.73
CA ILE A 94 -15.41 0.62 10.46
C ILE A 94 -16.58 1.36 11.11
N LYS A 95 -16.29 2.18 12.11
CA LYS A 95 -17.30 3.00 12.83
C LYS A 95 -17.25 4.46 12.40
N GLU A 96 -16.08 4.93 11.99
CA GLU A 96 -15.83 6.29 11.54
C GLU A 96 -16.27 6.50 10.08
N ASP A 97 -16.47 7.75 9.68
CA ASP A 97 -16.84 8.10 8.31
C ASP A 97 -15.68 7.90 7.33
N ASP A 98 -14.45 8.13 7.80
CA ASP A 98 -13.24 7.96 7.00
C ASP A 98 -12.26 7.02 7.69
N PHE A 99 -11.47 6.29 6.91
CA PHE A 99 -10.45 5.37 7.38
C PHE A 99 -9.27 5.28 6.40
N PHE A 100 -8.09 4.98 6.94
CA PHE A 100 -6.94 4.72 6.09
C PHE A 100 -6.96 3.29 5.57
N VAL A 101 -6.42 3.11 4.35
CA VAL A 101 -6.14 1.78 3.77
C VAL A 101 -4.73 1.80 3.21
N THR A 102 -3.97 0.73 3.46
CA THR A 102 -2.63 0.56 2.91
C THR A 102 -2.33 -0.91 2.63
N TYR A 103 -1.31 -1.15 1.82
CA TYR A 103 -0.77 -2.50 1.62
C TYR A 103 0.23 -2.83 2.74
N GLY A 104 0.42 -4.11 3.01
CA GLY A 104 1.35 -4.60 4.02
C GLY A 104 2.80 -4.76 3.53
N ASP A 105 3.15 -4.14 2.40
CA ASP A 105 4.43 -4.34 1.70
C ASP A 105 4.99 -3.09 1.02
N ASP A 106 4.38 -1.91 1.23
CA ASP A 106 4.82 -0.64 0.68
C ASP A 106 5.37 0.29 1.78
N LEU A 107 6.54 0.88 1.55
CA LEU A 107 7.14 1.89 2.41
C LEU A 107 7.12 3.26 1.74
N SER A 108 6.87 4.31 2.52
CA SER A 108 6.86 5.69 2.05
C SER A 108 7.18 6.67 3.18
N ASP A 109 7.59 7.88 2.82
CA ASP A 109 7.70 9.00 3.75
C ASP A 109 6.50 9.96 3.65
N VAL A 110 5.40 9.52 3.04
CA VAL A 110 4.17 10.31 2.89
C VAL A 110 3.70 10.86 4.24
N ASN A 111 3.33 12.14 4.25
CA ASN A 111 2.76 12.77 5.43
C ASN A 111 1.27 12.41 5.53
N ILE A 112 0.95 11.52 6.47
CA ILE A 112 -0.40 10.97 6.66
C ILE A 112 -1.42 12.06 7.04
N ASN A 113 -1.02 13.05 7.84
CA ASN A 113 -1.90 14.17 8.21
C ASN A 113 -2.21 15.08 7.01
N THR A 114 -1.21 15.31 6.15
CA THR A 114 -1.42 16.11 4.92
C THR A 114 -2.30 15.35 3.92
N LEU A 115 -2.12 14.04 3.79
CA LEU A 115 -2.98 13.18 2.98
C LEU A 115 -4.44 13.22 3.47
N LEU A 116 -4.64 13.08 4.79
CA LEU A 116 -5.98 13.17 5.39
C LEU A 116 -6.61 14.54 5.16
N LYS A 117 -5.86 15.62 5.42
CA LYS A 117 -6.33 16.98 5.18
C LYS A 117 -6.81 17.16 3.74
N PHE A 118 -5.99 16.74 2.78
CA PHE A 118 -6.34 16.78 1.36
C PHE A 118 -7.64 16.00 1.05
N HIS A 119 -7.82 14.81 1.66
CA HIS A 119 -9.03 14.02 1.50
C HIS A 119 -10.28 14.78 1.97
N LEU A 120 -10.22 15.32 3.20
CA LEU A 120 -11.34 16.03 3.81
C LEU A 120 -11.73 17.31 3.02
N GLU A 121 -10.75 18.02 2.47
CA GLU A 121 -10.97 19.20 1.63
C GLU A 121 -11.63 18.84 0.29
N ASN A 122 -11.24 17.72 -0.32
CA ASN A 122 -11.75 17.30 -1.62
C ASN A 122 -13.10 16.55 -1.55
N LYS A 123 -13.49 16.03 -0.39
CA LYS A 123 -14.78 15.35 -0.12
C LYS A 123 -15.07 14.20 -1.10
N LYS A 124 -14.05 13.47 -1.53
CA LYS A 124 -14.17 12.31 -2.42
C LYS A 124 -14.44 11.04 -1.61
N ILE A 125 -14.82 9.96 -2.27
CA ILE A 125 -14.97 8.65 -1.63
C ILE A 125 -13.60 8.00 -1.41
N VAL A 126 -12.69 8.18 -2.35
CA VAL A 126 -11.32 7.70 -2.27
C VAL A 126 -10.35 8.83 -2.55
N THR A 127 -9.33 8.94 -1.72
CA THR A 127 -8.08 9.63 -2.05
C THR A 127 -6.97 8.61 -2.08
N LEU A 128 -6.29 8.51 -3.22
CA LEU A 128 -5.09 7.69 -3.37
C LEU A 128 -3.83 8.56 -3.37
N THR A 129 -2.73 8.01 -2.87
CA THR A 129 -1.42 8.62 -3.06
C THR A 129 -0.92 8.29 -4.46
N ALA A 130 -0.66 9.33 -5.25
CA ALA A 130 -0.10 9.22 -6.59
C ALA A 130 1.39 9.54 -6.56
N ILE A 131 2.20 8.72 -7.20
CA ILE A 131 3.65 8.86 -7.30
C ILE A 131 4.08 8.85 -8.76
N ASP A 132 5.29 9.33 -9.01
CA ASP A 132 5.86 9.31 -10.35
C ASP A 132 6.07 7.89 -10.87
N LEU A 133 5.63 7.63 -12.09
CA LEU A 133 5.94 6.38 -12.78
C LEU A 133 7.35 6.45 -13.37
N VAL A 134 8.26 5.63 -12.85
CA VAL A 134 9.59 5.43 -13.41
C VAL A 134 9.61 4.14 -14.21
N SER A 135 10.06 4.19 -15.45
CA SER A 135 10.19 2.97 -16.27
C SER A 135 11.20 2.01 -15.64
N SER A 136 10.93 0.72 -15.67
CA SER A 136 11.90 -0.33 -15.29
C SER A 136 12.89 -0.63 -16.43
N PHE A 137 12.67 -0.06 -17.63
CA PHE A 137 13.41 -0.33 -18.85
C PHE A 137 13.84 0.96 -19.55
N GLY A 138 14.79 0.85 -20.46
CA GLY A 138 15.13 1.90 -21.41
C GLY A 138 13.94 2.21 -22.32
N ILE A 139 13.71 3.49 -22.59
CA ILE A 139 12.66 3.97 -23.51
C ILE A 139 13.31 4.50 -24.77
N LEU A 140 12.75 4.13 -25.91
CA LEU A 140 13.25 4.47 -27.23
C LEU A 140 12.25 5.37 -27.95
N GLU A 141 12.78 6.35 -28.71
CA GLU A 141 12.06 6.99 -29.79
C GLU A 141 12.71 6.57 -31.12
N VAL A 142 11.91 6.14 -32.09
CA VAL A 142 12.41 5.69 -33.41
C VAL A 142 11.79 6.54 -34.52
N ASN A 143 12.57 6.80 -35.57
CA ASN A 143 12.07 7.47 -36.78
C ASN A 143 11.38 6.47 -37.75
N LYS A 144 10.86 6.96 -38.89
CA LYS A 144 10.18 6.14 -39.89
C LYS A 144 11.09 5.09 -40.57
N LYS A 145 12.40 5.21 -40.38
CA LYS A 145 13.42 4.27 -40.94
C LYS A 145 13.91 3.28 -39.91
N ASN A 146 13.25 3.25 -38.69
CA ASN A 146 13.65 2.44 -37.53
C ASN A 146 15.00 2.83 -36.91
N ASP A 147 15.56 4.03 -37.23
CA ASP A 147 16.72 4.51 -36.49
C ASP A 147 16.29 4.97 -35.10
N VAL A 148 17.06 4.61 -34.05
CA VAL A 148 16.85 5.11 -32.69
C VAL A 148 17.33 6.56 -32.65
N VAL A 149 16.39 7.50 -32.46
CA VAL A 149 16.68 8.95 -32.39
C VAL A 149 16.78 9.45 -30.95
N LYS A 150 16.29 8.66 -29.96
CA LYS A 150 16.45 8.96 -28.57
C LYS A 150 16.43 7.68 -27.74
N PHE A 151 17.31 7.60 -26.73
CA PHE A 151 17.36 6.54 -25.76
C PHE A 151 17.43 7.15 -24.35
N GLN A 152 16.60 6.67 -23.43
CA GLN A 152 16.62 7.09 -22.03
C GLN A 152 16.52 5.84 -21.13
N GLU A 153 17.55 5.58 -20.32
CA GLU A 153 17.54 4.46 -19.38
C GLU A 153 16.68 4.82 -18.15
N LYS A 154 15.67 4.01 -17.87
CA LYS A 154 14.75 4.13 -16.73
C LYS A 154 14.24 5.57 -16.49
N PRO A 155 13.70 6.23 -17.49
CA PRO A 155 13.24 7.61 -17.33
C PRO A 155 11.99 7.68 -16.47
N LYS A 156 11.79 8.82 -15.82
CA LYS A 156 10.50 9.22 -15.30
C LYS A 156 9.55 9.49 -16.47
N LEU A 157 8.39 8.87 -16.45
CA LEU A 157 7.36 9.03 -17.47
C LEU A 157 6.36 10.13 -17.06
N ASN A 158 5.65 10.69 -18.05
CA ASN A 158 4.60 11.69 -17.82
C ASN A 158 3.28 11.05 -17.36
N TYR A 159 3.38 10.06 -16.47
CA TYR A 159 2.25 9.39 -15.85
C TYR A 159 2.48 9.27 -14.36
N LEU A 160 1.38 9.27 -13.62
CA LEU A 160 1.38 8.94 -12.20
C LEU A 160 0.91 7.50 -12.03
N MET A 161 1.46 6.82 -11.03
CA MET A 161 1.00 5.48 -10.65
C MET A 161 0.39 5.51 -9.25
N ASN A 162 -0.44 4.53 -8.98
CA ASN A 162 -1.03 4.31 -7.68
C ASN A 162 0.03 3.82 -6.68
N GLY A 163 0.30 4.62 -5.66
CA GLY A 163 1.29 4.35 -4.60
C GLY A 163 0.71 3.73 -3.33
N GLY A 164 -0.55 3.27 -3.34
CA GLY A 164 -1.19 2.82 -2.10
C GLY A 164 -1.48 4.00 -1.16
N PHE A 165 -1.39 3.82 0.15
CA PHE A 165 -1.64 4.87 1.16
C PHE A 165 -2.89 5.69 0.85
N TYR A 166 -4.04 5.10 1.14
CA TYR A 166 -5.34 5.67 0.81
C TYR A 166 -6.02 6.28 2.02
N VAL A 167 -6.93 7.22 1.76
CA VAL A 167 -8.03 7.56 2.66
C VAL A 167 -9.33 7.20 1.96
N PHE A 168 -10.15 6.39 2.59
CA PHE A 168 -11.47 5.98 2.12
C PHE A 168 -12.55 6.58 3.00
N ASN A 169 -13.59 7.13 2.37
CA ASN A 169 -14.85 7.37 3.05
C ASN A 169 -15.69 6.07 3.07
N LYS A 170 -16.43 5.82 4.14
CA LYS A 170 -17.23 4.59 4.30
C LYS A 170 -18.26 4.35 3.18
N ARG A 171 -18.61 5.35 2.39
CA ARG A 171 -19.43 5.18 1.18
C ARG A 171 -18.78 4.30 0.13
N ILE A 172 -17.49 3.98 0.26
CA ILE A 172 -16.81 3.01 -0.62
C ILE A 172 -17.53 1.66 -0.64
N PHE A 173 -18.14 1.25 0.48
CA PHE A 173 -18.85 -0.01 0.59
C PHE A 173 -20.10 -0.10 -0.34
N ASP A 174 -20.62 1.02 -0.80
CA ASP A 174 -21.76 1.06 -1.73
C ASP A 174 -21.31 0.87 -3.20
N TYR A 175 -20.00 1.01 -3.47
CA TYR A 175 -19.40 0.89 -4.81
C TYR A 175 -18.72 -0.46 -5.05
N ILE A 176 -18.36 -1.19 -3.99
CA ILE A 176 -17.78 -2.53 -4.12
C ILE A 176 -18.90 -3.54 -4.38
N LYS A 177 -18.94 -4.09 -5.60
CA LYS A 177 -19.92 -5.10 -6.02
C LYS A 177 -19.30 -6.50 -5.96
N LYS A 178 -20.12 -7.52 -5.89
CA LYS A 178 -19.67 -8.93 -5.91
C LYS A 178 -18.86 -9.21 -7.18
N GLY A 179 -17.67 -9.78 -7.01
CA GLY A 179 -16.76 -10.13 -8.10
C GLY A 179 -15.85 -8.99 -8.59
N TYR A 180 -16.03 -7.77 -8.07
CA TYR A 180 -15.15 -6.65 -8.39
C TYR A 180 -13.79 -6.80 -7.73
N ASP A 181 -12.73 -6.32 -8.40
CA ASP A 181 -11.46 -5.97 -7.78
C ASP A 181 -11.45 -4.50 -7.35
N LEU A 182 -10.56 -4.15 -6.42
CA LEU A 182 -10.50 -2.80 -5.87
C LEU A 182 -9.99 -1.78 -6.89
N GLU A 183 -8.85 -2.06 -7.53
CA GLU A 183 -8.20 -1.11 -8.43
C GLU A 183 -8.79 -1.16 -9.84
N LYS A 184 -9.30 -2.29 -10.25
CA LYS A 184 -9.85 -2.45 -11.59
C LYS A 184 -11.27 -1.88 -11.64
N GLU A 185 -12.27 -2.66 -11.29
CA GLU A 185 -13.67 -2.24 -11.49
C GLU A 185 -14.08 -1.13 -10.51
N THR A 186 -13.70 -1.25 -9.22
CA THR A 186 -14.18 -0.28 -8.20
C THR A 186 -13.56 1.11 -8.40
N PHE A 187 -12.25 1.20 -8.62
CA PHE A 187 -11.61 2.50 -8.83
C PHE A 187 -11.94 3.08 -10.21
N GLU A 188 -12.13 2.26 -11.24
CA GLU A 188 -12.61 2.72 -12.56
C GLU A 188 -14.01 3.33 -12.47
N ASP A 189 -14.96 2.66 -11.80
CA ASP A 189 -16.31 3.18 -11.55
C ASP A 189 -16.26 4.52 -10.79
N LEU A 190 -15.45 4.61 -9.74
CA LEU A 190 -15.28 5.83 -8.95
C LEU A 190 -14.61 6.95 -9.75
N ALA A 191 -13.63 6.64 -10.62
CA ALA A 191 -12.98 7.62 -11.48
C ALA A 191 -13.96 8.19 -12.50
N ASN A 192 -14.74 7.34 -13.16
CA ASN A 192 -15.79 7.74 -14.10
C ASN A 192 -16.85 8.64 -13.43
N ALA A 193 -17.19 8.35 -12.17
CA ALA A 193 -18.10 9.16 -11.36
C ALA A 193 -17.43 10.41 -10.76
N LYS A 194 -16.13 10.65 -10.97
CA LYS A 194 -15.35 11.75 -10.39
C LYS A 194 -15.34 11.74 -8.85
N LEU A 195 -15.36 10.56 -8.25
CA LEU A 195 -15.40 10.33 -6.80
C LEU A 195 -14.07 9.88 -6.20
N ILE A 196 -13.02 9.83 -7.01
CA ILE A 196 -11.65 9.55 -6.59
C ILE A 196 -10.76 10.78 -6.80
N ALA A 197 -9.84 11.04 -5.88
CA ALA A 197 -8.83 12.09 -5.98
C ALA A 197 -7.43 11.51 -5.84
N ALA A 198 -6.44 12.19 -6.42
CA ALA A 198 -5.04 11.82 -6.34
C ALA A 198 -4.26 12.85 -5.52
N PHE A 199 -3.67 12.43 -4.41
CA PHE A 199 -2.71 13.20 -3.63
C PHE A 199 -1.31 12.94 -4.18
N TYR A 200 -0.71 13.92 -4.84
CA TYR A 200 0.60 13.77 -5.45
C TYR A 200 1.72 13.84 -4.41
N HIS A 201 2.44 12.74 -4.26
CA HIS A 201 3.58 12.57 -3.35
C HIS A 201 4.89 12.52 -4.15
N LYS A 202 5.81 13.43 -3.85
CA LYS A 202 7.12 13.56 -4.52
C LYS A 202 8.28 12.93 -3.73
N GLY A 203 7.99 12.43 -2.53
CA GLY A 203 8.99 11.87 -1.63
C GLY A 203 9.32 10.42 -1.95
N PHE A 204 9.85 9.73 -0.96
CA PHE A 204 10.19 8.32 -1.05
C PHE A 204 8.94 7.44 -1.10
N TRP A 205 8.97 6.50 -2.01
CA TRP A 205 8.04 5.38 -2.05
C TRP A 205 8.75 4.15 -2.65
N LYS A 206 8.53 2.98 -2.04
CA LYS A 206 9.04 1.72 -2.56
C LYS A 206 8.17 0.56 -2.11
N SER A 207 7.78 -0.29 -3.08
CA SER A 207 7.12 -1.56 -2.81
C SER A 207 8.14 -2.68 -2.73
N MET A 208 7.96 -3.59 -1.78
CA MET A 208 8.78 -4.79 -1.62
C MET A 208 8.17 -5.95 -2.40
N ASN A 209 8.39 -6.03 -3.70
CA ASN A 209 7.77 -7.03 -4.57
C ASN A 209 8.66 -8.21 -4.93
N THR A 210 9.98 -8.02 -4.94
CA THR A 210 10.99 -8.99 -5.38
C THR A 210 12.11 -9.12 -4.36
N LEU A 211 12.93 -10.17 -4.44
CA LEU A 211 14.16 -10.30 -3.64
C LEU A 211 15.06 -9.08 -3.78
N LYS A 212 15.17 -8.53 -4.99
CA LYS A 212 15.93 -7.31 -5.24
C LYS A 212 15.43 -6.14 -4.39
N ASP A 213 14.11 -5.98 -4.24
CA ASP A 213 13.55 -4.91 -3.42
C ASP A 213 13.89 -5.08 -1.94
N VAL A 214 13.89 -6.33 -1.44
CA VAL A 214 14.31 -6.65 -0.06
C VAL A 214 15.77 -6.26 0.16
N ILE A 215 16.66 -6.64 -0.77
CA ILE A 215 18.10 -6.30 -0.72
C ILE A 215 18.28 -4.78 -0.72
N GLU A 216 17.66 -4.09 -1.68
CA GLU A 216 17.78 -2.63 -1.81
C GLU A 216 17.29 -1.88 -0.55
N LEU A 217 16.18 -2.31 0.07
CA LEU A 217 15.67 -1.70 1.30
C LEU A 217 16.63 -1.90 2.47
N ASN A 218 17.25 -3.10 2.58
CA ASN A 218 18.25 -3.38 3.60
C ASN A 218 19.57 -2.61 3.36
N GLU A 219 20.02 -2.46 2.11
CA GLU A 219 21.15 -1.62 1.75
C GLU A 219 20.90 -0.14 2.07
N MET A 220 19.68 0.36 1.81
CA MET A 220 19.30 1.72 2.20
C MET A 220 19.43 1.90 3.71
N PHE A 221 18.97 0.94 4.51
CA PHE A 221 19.10 0.96 5.97
C PHE A 221 20.57 0.96 6.41
N ALA A 222 21.39 0.05 5.87
CA ALA A 222 22.81 -0.05 6.19
C ALA A 222 23.57 1.26 5.89
N ASN A 223 23.12 2.01 4.86
CA ASN A 223 23.70 3.31 4.48
C ASN A 223 23.03 4.50 5.21
N GLY A 224 22.20 4.28 6.22
CA GLY A 224 21.50 5.34 6.96
C GLY A 224 20.43 6.09 6.17
N LYS A 225 20.04 5.61 5.00
CA LYS A 225 19.00 6.19 4.14
C LYS A 225 17.64 5.53 4.41
N ILE A 226 16.96 5.99 5.44
CA ILE A 226 15.72 5.39 5.95
C ILE A 226 14.56 6.40 5.97
N PRO A 227 14.15 6.96 4.82
CA PRO A 227 13.17 8.05 4.78
C PRO A 227 11.80 7.67 5.35
N TRP A 228 11.46 6.38 5.37
CA TRP A 228 10.22 5.86 5.95
C TRP A 228 10.22 5.78 7.49
N ILE A 229 11.38 5.88 8.14
CA ILE A 229 11.49 5.92 9.61
C ILE A 229 11.42 7.39 10.05
N LYS A 230 10.37 7.74 10.77
CA LYS A 230 10.23 9.06 11.38
C LYS A 230 10.96 9.07 12.73
N LYS A 231 11.63 10.16 13.04
CA LYS A 231 12.35 10.38 14.31
C LYS A 231 11.59 11.37 15.19
#